data_eced30afb1d0f9d73f78598c6dbdee56
#
_entry.id   eced30afb1d0f9d73f78598c6dbdee56
#
_cell.length_a   1.000
_cell.length_b   1.000
_cell.length_c   1.000
_cell.angle_alpha   90.00
_cell.angle_beta   90.00
_cell.angle_gamma   90.00
#
_symmetry.space_group_name_H-M   'P 1'
#
loop_
_entity.id
_entity.type
_entity.pdbx_description
1 polymer ?
#
loop_
_entity_poly.entity_id
_entity_poly.type
_entity_poly.pdbx_seq_one_letter_code
_entity_poly.pdbx_strand_id
1 'polypeptide(L)'
;MHKDFDEITARAKELGPKRAAILFPDDAHVIQATAEGMKEGFITPVLVGEKEHLTAVARKSGVPLGTMEIIDQKDPQEAANLCLDMVVKGDASFVVKGNILTTYLYRALIRATRQLSTDQTPCTLCFHQVPGINKVFVITDPGVHICPDLNCKQKILTNAIQVLHSLGCVNPRVMVLATRRFDGSSSTFAHDAEKLRRLGDEGKFGRCKIDPATNLFEILDRGSISVERLPDIFLVPNIETGNILCKSIDHILGGIRQCVTVGAGLITLTPSRSDGYEVRMGNLALGLVVASSLRGD
;
A
#
# COMPACT_ATOMS: atom_id res chain seq x y z
N MET A 1 -0.77 -15.53 5.72
CA MET A 1 0.04 -14.32 5.42
C MET A 1 1.39 -14.78 4.94
N HIS A 2 2.00 -14.12 3.94
CA HIS A 2 3.35 -14.42 3.48
C HIS A 2 4.36 -14.24 4.61
N LYS A 3 5.39 -15.06 4.63
CA LYS A 3 6.45 -14.98 5.66
C LYS A 3 7.38 -13.80 5.40
N ASP A 4 7.65 -13.55 4.13
CA ASP A 4 8.57 -12.52 3.67
C ASP A 4 8.15 -11.97 2.29
N PHE A 5 8.87 -10.99 1.79
CA PHE A 5 8.64 -10.42 0.48
C PHE A 5 9.15 -11.30 -0.67
N ASP A 6 9.98 -12.28 -0.40
CA ASP A 6 10.44 -13.22 -1.42
C ASP A 6 9.30 -14.12 -1.90
N GLU A 7 8.41 -14.55 -0.98
CA GLU A 7 7.19 -15.29 -1.35
C GLU A 7 6.27 -14.44 -2.23
N ILE A 8 6.12 -13.14 -1.96
CA ILE A 8 5.33 -12.21 -2.78
C ILE A 8 5.96 -12.07 -4.17
N THR A 9 7.28 -11.92 -4.22
CA THR A 9 8.04 -11.81 -5.47
C THR A 9 7.96 -13.09 -6.30
N ALA A 10 8.06 -14.25 -5.68
CA ALA A 10 7.87 -15.54 -6.35
C ALA A 10 6.46 -15.65 -6.94
N ARG A 11 5.44 -15.29 -6.19
CA ARG A 11 4.06 -15.28 -6.67
C ARG A 11 3.84 -14.31 -7.83
N ALA A 12 4.47 -13.14 -7.81
CA ALA A 12 4.40 -12.18 -8.91
C ALA A 12 4.95 -12.77 -10.22
N LYS A 13 6.05 -13.53 -10.17
CA LYS A 13 6.63 -14.21 -11.35
C LYS A 13 5.69 -15.25 -11.97
N GLU A 14 4.90 -15.92 -11.16
CA GLU A 14 3.91 -16.90 -11.64
C GLU A 14 2.72 -16.26 -12.36
N LEU A 15 2.30 -15.07 -11.93
CA LEU A 15 1.11 -14.38 -12.44
C LEU A 15 1.33 -13.73 -13.81
N GLY A 16 2.58 -13.47 -14.18
CA GLY A 16 2.93 -12.78 -15.42
C GLY A 16 2.59 -11.28 -15.41
N PRO A 17 3.01 -10.54 -16.45
CA PRO A 17 3.00 -9.08 -16.41
C PRO A 17 1.59 -8.49 -16.44
N LYS A 18 1.40 -7.42 -15.69
CA LYS A 18 0.22 -6.54 -15.75
C LYS A 18 0.61 -5.18 -16.33
N ARG A 19 -0.31 -4.59 -17.10
CA ARG A 19 -0.12 -3.23 -17.62
C ARG A 19 -0.18 -2.23 -16.46
N ALA A 20 0.87 -1.40 -16.31
CA ALA A 20 1.03 -0.44 -15.23
C ALA A 20 1.28 0.97 -15.78
N ALA A 21 0.54 1.97 -15.27
CA ALA A 21 0.78 3.37 -15.58
C ALA A 21 1.85 3.92 -14.62
N ILE A 22 3.00 4.32 -15.16
CA ILE A 22 4.13 4.84 -14.39
C ILE A 22 4.10 6.38 -14.46
N LEU A 23 3.70 6.98 -13.35
CA LEU A 23 3.48 8.43 -13.25
C LEU A 23 4.78 9.16 -12.95
N PHE A 24 5.27 10.01 -13.86
CA PHE A 24 6.50 10.79 -13.77
C PHE A 24 7.72 9.93 -13.39
N PRO A 25 8.13 8.96 -14.23
CA PRO A 25 9.34 8.16 -14.01
C PRO A 25 10.62 8.88 -14.40
N ASP A 26 10.76 10.14 -14.02
CA ASP A 26 11.84 11.06 -14.33
C ASP A 26 12.95 11.10 -13.26
N ASP A 27 13.17 9.97 -12.61
CA ASP A 27 14.22 9.70 -11.63
C ASP A 27 14.95 8.40 -11.99
N ALA A 28 16.27 8.34 -11.75
CA ALA A 28 17.09 7.20 -12.13
C ALA A 28 16.61 5.89 -11.50
N HIS A 29 16.25 5.89 -10.21
CA HIS A 29 15.79 4.67 -9.53
C HIS A 29 14.41 4.22 -10.02
N VAL A 30 13.54 5.18 -10.37
CA VAL A 30 12.20 4.86 -10.89
C VAL A 30 12.31 4.24 -12.27
N ILE A 31 13.09 4.84 -13.18
CA ILE A 31 13.21 4.34 -14.56
C ILE A 31 13.94 3.01 -14.62
N GLN A 32 14.98 2.81 -13.77
CA GLN A 32 15.68 1.54 -13.66
C GLN A 32 14.78 0.43 -13.11
N ALA A 33 14.04 0.70 -12.01
CA ALA A 33 13.09 -0.27 -11.47
C ALA A 33 11.96 -0.60 -12.46
N THR A 34 11.50 0.38 -13.25
CA THR A 34 10.50 0.16 -14.30
C THR A 34 11.02 -0.77 -15.39
N ALA A 35 12.24 -0.52 -15.88
CA ALA A 35 12.86 -1.35 -16.92
C ALA A 35 13.12 -2.78 -16.43
N GLU A 36 13.62 -2.94 -15.22
CA GLU A 36 13.86 -4.26 -14.66
C GLU A 36 12.55 -4.98 -14.31
N GLY A 37 11.54 -4.27 -13.81
CA GLY A 37 10.20 -4.84 -13.59
C GLY A 37 9.54 -5.33 -14.88
N MET A 38 9.80 -4.67 -16.01
CA MET A 38 9.42 -5.16 -17.33
C MET A 38 10.20 -6.42 -17.72
N LYS A 39 11.52 -6.44 -17.52
CA LYS A 39 12.41 -7.56 -17.84
C LYS A 39 12.09 -8.80 -16.98
N GLU A 40 11.83 -8.61 -15.68
CA GLU A 40 11.42 -9.66 -14.75
C GLU A 40 9.99 -10.17 -14.98
N GLY A 41 9.24 -9.56 -15.90
CA GLY A 41 7.88 -9.96 -16.24
C GLY A 41 6.83 -9.52 -15.20
N PHE A 42 7.09 -8.49 -14.42
CA PHE A 42 6.10 -7.97 -13.47
C PHE A 42 5.12 -7.00 -14.13
N ILE A 43 5.61 -6.18 -15.08
CA ILE A 43 4.80 -5.12 -15.67
C ILE A 43 5.02 -4.98 -17.18
N THR A 44 3.97 -4.51 -17.85
CA THR A 44 4.05 -3.84 -19.16
C THR A 44 3.85 -2.35 -18.91
N PRO A 45 4.92 -1.52 -18.88
CA PRO A 45 4.82 -0.14 -18.43
C PRO A 45 4.26 0.79 -19.51
N VAL A 46 3.45 1.77 -19.07
CA VAL A 46 3.08 2.97 -19.82
C VAL A 46 3.63 4.16 -19.06
N LEU A 47 4.59 4.86 -19.62
CA LEU A 47 5.25 6.00 -18.99
C LEU A 47 4.42 7.27 -19.24
N VAL A 48 4.01 7.96 -18.18
CA VAL A 48 3.22 9.19 -18.27
C VAL A 48 3.99 10.33 -17.62
N GLY A 49 4.36 11.36 -18.42
CA GLY A 49 5.14 12.50 -17.96
C GLY A 49 5.73 13.26 -19.13
N GLU A 50 6.59 14.24 -18.86
CA GLU A 50 7.25 15.04 -19.90
C GLU A 50 8.25 14.20 -20.69
N LYS A 51 7.92 13.91 -21.96
CA LYS A 51 8.66 12.98 -22.83
C LYS A 51 10.13 13.33 -22.99
N GLU A 52 10.44 14.63 -23.16
CA GLU A 52 11.82 15.07 -23.33
C GLU A 52 12.66 14.82 -22.08
N HIS A 53 12.09 15.14 -20.89
CA HIS A 53 12.76 14.91 -19.61
C HIS A 53 12.92 13.41 -19.33
N LEU A 54 11.86 12.60 -19.54
CA LEU A 54 11.91 11.14 -19.41
C LEU A 54 13.02 10.54 -20.28
N THR A 55 13.11 10.98 -21.53
CA THR A 55 14.13 10.48 -22.48
C THR A 55 15.55 10.86 -22.03
N ALA A 56 15.72 12.08 -21.52
CA ALA A 56 17.01 12.53 -20.99
C ALA A 56 17.46 11.74 -19.76
N VAL A 57 16.54 11.51 -18.81
CA VAL A 57 16.83 10.69 -17.60
C VAL A 57 17.14 9.26 -17.97
N ALA A 58 16.36 8.63 -18.83
CA ALA A 58 16.57 7.26 -19.28
C ALA A 58 17.94 7.08 -19.95
N ARG A 59 18.32 8.00 -20.84
CA ARG A 59 19.64 8.01 -21.49
C ARG A 59 20.78 8.15 -20.47
N LYS A 60 20.63 9.08 -19.50
CA LYS A 60 21.64 9.29 -18.43
C LYS A 60 21.77 8.07 -17.52
N SER A 61 20.69 7.35 -17.31
CA SER A 61 20.65 6.14 -16.47
C SER A 61 21.02 4.86 -17.24
N GLY A 62 21.33 4.94 -18.53
CA GLY A 62 21.64 3.78 -19.36
C GLY A 62 20.46 2.85 -19.62
N VAL A 63 19.23 3.34 -19.47
CA VAL A 63 18.00 2.56 -19.66
C VAL A 63 17.43 2.79 -21.05
N PRO A 64 17.38 1.79 -21.92
CA PRO A 64 16.74 1.92 -23.22
C PRO A 64 15.21 1.95 -23.05
N LEU A 65 14.54 3.00 -23.53
CA LEU A 65 13.08 3.09 -23.49
C LEU A 65 12.42 2.12 -24.48
N GLY A 66 13.12 1.78 -25.57
CA GLY A 66 12.76 0.72 -26.52
C GLY A 66 11.28 0.72 -26.93
N THR A 67 10.58 -0.35 -26.50
CA THR A 67 9.15 -0.58 -26.80
C THR A 67 8.20 -0.04 -25.74
N MET A 68 8.69 0.69 -24.73
CA MET A 68 7.83 1.29 -23.71
C MET A 68 6.95 2.37 -24.32
N GLU A 69 5.66 2.28 -24.07
CA GLU A 69 4.72 3.33 -24.47
C GLU A 69 4.95 4.59 -23.62
N ILE A 70 4.98 5.76 -24.26
CA ILE A 70 5.16 7.06 -23.59
C ILE A 70 3.99 7.96 -23.95
N ILE A 71 3.31 8.46 -22.94
CA ILE A 71 2.28 9.48 -23.06
C ILE A 71 2.86 10.80 -22.56
N ASP A 72 3.03 11.76 -23.47
CA ASP A 72 3.57 13.09 -23.17
C ASP A 72 2.53 13.94 -22.44
N GLN A 73 2.75 14.16 -21.15
CA GLN A 73 1.90 15.02 -20.31
C GLN A 73 2.76 15.77 -19.30
N LYS A 74 2.82 17.10 -19.46
CA LYS A 74 3.68 17.97 -18.64
C LYS A 74 3.02 18.41 -17.33
N ASP A 75 1.68 18.56 -17.31
CA ASP A 75 0.98 18.94 -16.09
C ASP A 75 0.89 17.77 -15.12
N PRO A 76 1.40 17.92 -13.87
CA PRO A 76 1.43 16.83 -12.90
C PRO A 76 0.04 16.35 -12.47
N GLN A 77 -0.96 17.26 -12.38
CA GLN A 77 -2.30 16.86 -11.97
C GLN A 77 -3.02 16.12 -13.10
N GLU A 78 -2.88 16.59 -14.35
CA GLU A 78 -3.49 15.94 -15.52
C GLU A 78 -2.82 14.58 -15.80
N ALA A 79 -1.50 14.47 -15.61
CA ALA A 79 -0.81 13.18 -15.70
C ALA A 79 -1.35 12.17 -14.65
N ALA A 80 -1.51 12.62 -13.41
CA ALA A 80 -2.09 11.78 -12.35
C ALA A 80 -3.54 11.39 -12.66
N ASN A 81 -4.34 12.33 -13.16
CA ASN A 81 -5.72 12.07 -13.59
C ASN A 81 -5.75 11.01 -14.69
N LEU A 82 -4.93 11.17 -15.72
CA LEU A 82 -4.84 10.25 -16.86
C LEU A 82 -4.46 8.82 -16.39
N CYS A 83 -3.44 8.68 -15.52
CA CYS A 83 -3.06 7.39 -14.99
C CYS A 83 -4.22 6.69 -14.24
N LEU A 84 -4.98 7.43 -13.42
CA LEU A 84 -6.15 6.87 -12.74
C LEU A 84 -7.29 6.53 -13.71
N ASP A 85 -7.53 7.35 -14.71
CA ASP A 85 -8.54 7.09 -15.74
C ASP A 85 -8.21 5.82 -16.55
N MET A 86 -6.93 5.54 -16.81
CA MET A 86 -6.50 4.26 -17.39
C MET A 86 -6.87 3.07 -16.51
N VAL A 87 -6.71 3.19 -15.17
CA VAL A 87 -7.09 2.11 -14.25
C VAL A 87 -8.61 1.94 -14.19
N VAL A 88 -9.37 3.03 -14.16
CA VAL A 88 -10.84 3.02 -14.20
C VAL A 88 -11.39 2.34 -15.45
N LYS A 89 -10.77 2.60 -16.62
CA LYS A 89 -11.15 2.03 -17.92
C LYS A 89 -10.67 0.58 -18.11
N GLY A 90 -9.77 0.10 -17.25
CA GLY A 90 -9.14 -1.21 -17.42
C GLY A 90 -7.94 -1.22 -18.37
N ASP A 91 -7.51 -0.06 -18.86
CA ASP A 91 -6.33 0.10 -19.73
C ASP A 91 -5.01 -0.11 -18.96
N ALA A 92 -5.04 0.00 -17.63
CA ALA A 92 -3.96 -0.36 -16.72
C ALA A 92 -4.51 -1.07 -15.48
N SER A 93 -3.69 -1.91 -14.85
CA SER A 93 -4.07 -2.62 -13.63
C SER A 93 -3.82 -1.81 -12.38
N PHE A 94 -2.79 -0.97 -12.39
CA PHE A 94 -2.43 -0.09 -11.27
C PHE A 94 -1.57 1.08 -11.72
N VAL A 95 -1.45 2.08 -10.86
CA VAL A 95 -0.57 3.23 -11.04
C VAL A 95 0.66 3.08 -10.15
N VAL A 96 1.84 3.41 -10.67
CA VAL A 96 3.08 3.51 -9.92
C VAL A 96 3.51 4.97 -9.82
N LYS A 97 3.64 5.48 -8.61
CA LYS A 97 4.14 6.83 -8.37
C LYS A 97 5.65 6.90 -8.60
N GLY A 98 6.05 7.77 -9.49
CA GLY A 98 7.45 8.16 -9.69
C GLY A 98 7.85 9.40 -8.89
N ASN A 99 8.56 10.33 -9.53
CA ASN A 99 9.09 11.54 -8.91
C ASN A 99 8.08 12.71 -8.93
N ILE A 100 6.98 12.55 -8.22
CA ILE A 100 5.91 13.55 -8.13
C ILE A 100 5.48 13.73 -6.67
N LEU A 101 4.91 14.88 -6.32
CA LEU A 101 4.27 15.08 -5.02
C LEU A 101 3.07 14.15 -4.87
N THR A 102 3.01 13.42 -3.78
CA THR A 102 1.94 12.44 -3.49
C THR A 102 0.55 13.09 -3.50
N THR A 103 0.47 14.40 -3.22
CA THR A 103 -0.79 15.16 -3.24
C THR A 103 -1.48 15.15 -4.59
N TYR A 104 -0.74 15.18 -5.71
CA TYR A 104 -1.35 15.09 -7.05
C TYR A 104 -2.00 13.73 -7.28
N LEU A 105 -1.28 12.66 -6.92
CA LEU A 105 -1.80 11.30 -7.04
C LEU A 105 -3.03 11.07 -6.15
N TYR A 106 -3.00 11.53 -4.90
CA TYR A 106 -4.13 11.36 -3.99
C TYR A 106 -5.35 12.19 -4.40
N ARG A 107 -5.17 13.41 -4.94
CA ARG A 107 -6.28 14.18 -5.51
C ARG A 107 -6.93 13.42 -6.68
N ALA A 108 -6.12 12.90 -7.60
CA ALA A 108 -6.62 12.09 -8.71
C ALA A 108 -7.32 10.82 -8.24
N LEU A 109 -6.78 10.13 -7.23
CA LEU A 109 -7.38 8.94 -6.64
C LEU A 109 -8.73 9.22 -5.98
N ILE A 110 -8.83 10.30 -5.19
CA ILE A 110 -10.10 10.73 -4.57
C ILE A 110 -11.13 11.10 -5.64
N ARG A 111 -10.71 11.82 -6.70
CA ARG A 111 -11.56 12.14 -7.85
C ARG A 111 -12.10 10.86 -8.50
N ALA A 112 -11.24 9.94 -8.85
CA ALA A 112 -11.60 8.68 -9.50
C ALA A 112 -12.54 7.83 -8.62
N THR A 113 -12.27 7.74 -7.31
CA THR A 113 -13.13 7.03 -6.35
C THR A 113 -14.55 7.63 -6.31
N ARG A 114 -14.65 8.97 -6.32
CA ARG A 114 -15.97 9.66 -6.36
C ARG A 114 -16.73 9.39 -7.65
N GLN A 115 -16.05 9.33 -8.80
CA GLN A 115 -16.65 9.01 -10.09
C GLN A 115 -17.22 7.60 -10.15
N LEU A 116 -16.59 6.65 -9.44
CA LEU A 116 -17.08 5.27 -9.34
C LEU A 116 -18.30 5.11 -8.44
N SER A 117 -18.77 6.20 -7.80
CA SER A 117 -19.98 6.24 -6.96
C SER A 117 -20.00 5.14 -5.88
N THR A 118 -18.85 4.77 -5.37
CA THR A 118 -18.73 3.75 -4.31
C THR A 118 -18.70 4.39 -2.93
N ASP A 119 -19.19 3.70 -1.91
CA ASP A 119 -19.05 4.11 -0.51
C ASP A 119 -17.65 3.79 0.07
N GLN A 120 -16.74 3.28 -0.76
CA GLN A 120 -15.39 2.97 -0.36
C GLN A 120 -14.52 4.25 -0.29
N THR A 121 -13.49 4.20 0.54
CA THR A 121 -12.50 5.27 0.65
C THR A 121 -11.10 4.72 0.39
N PRO A 122 -10.22 5.46 -0.32
CA PRO A 122 -8.85 5.01 -0.49
C PRO A 122 -8.13 4.96 0.86
N CYS A 123 -7.26 3.96 1.05
CA CYS A 123 -6.35 3.89 2.19
C CYS A 123 -5.02 3.27 1.80
N THR A 124 -3.96 3.67 2.47
CA THR A 124 -2.62 3.12 2.27
C THR A 124 -2.38 1.95 3.22
N LEU A 125 -1.94 0.83 2.65
CA LEU A 125 -1.46 -0.33 3.37
C LEU A 125 0.06 -0.39 3.23
N CYS A 126 0.78 -0.26 4.33
CA CYS A 126 2.22 -0.42 4.38
C CYS A 126 2.54 -1.80 4.93
N PHE A 127 3.03 -2.67 4.07
CA PHE A 127 3.52 -4.00 4.40
C PHE A 127 4.94 -3.88 4.94
N HIS A 128 5.21 -4.49 6.06
CA HIS A 128 6.52 -4.47 6.70
C HIS A 128 7.07 -5.88 6.90
N GLN A 129 8.36 -6.01 6.59
CA GLN A 129 9.19 -7.14 6.97
C GLN A 129 10.32 -6.61 7.85
N VAL A 130 10.45 -7.17 9.05
CA VAL A 130 11.45 -6.73 10.03
C VAL A 130 12.46 -7.85 10.28
N PRO A 131 13.78 -7.56 10.30
CA PRO A 131 14.79 -8.56 10.61
C PRO A 131 14.47 -9.33 11.91
N GLY A 132 14.59 -10.65 11.86
CA GLY A 132 14.27 -11.51 13.00
C GLY A 132 12.79 -11.82 13.22
N ILE A 133 11.88 -11.21 12.43
CA ILE A 133 10.45 -11.51 12.45
C ILE A 133 10.06 -12.21 11.14
N ASN A 134 9.74 -13.50 11.23
CA ASN A 134 9.36 -14.31 10.08
C ASN A 134 7.85 -14.15 9.75
N LYS A 135 7.44 -12.90 9.53
CA LYS A 135 6.06 -12.54 9.19
C LYS A 135 6.01 -11.14 8.58
N VAL A 136 5.34 -11.00 7.45
CA VAL A 136 4.95 -9.70 6.91
C VAL A 136 3.68 -9.25 7.61
N PHE A 137 3.62 -8.00 8.05
CA PHE A 137 2.43 -7.40 8.66
C PHE A 137 2.13 -6.04 8.03
N VAL A 138 0.92 -5.54 8.23
CA VAL A 138 0.41 -4.32 7.59
C VAL A 138 0.13 -3.25 8.62
N ILE A 139 0.57 -2.01 8.34
CA ILE A 139 0.14 -0.81 9.05
C ILE A 139 -0.77 0.00 8.11
N THR A 140 -1.94 0.41 8.57
CA THR A 140 -2.94 1.18 7.83
C THR A 140 -3.66 2.18 8.75
N ASP A 141 -3.98 3.40 8.35
CA ASP A 141 -3.66 4.17 7.16
C ASP A 141 -2.62 5.25 7.50
N PRO A 142 -1.35 5.11 7.09
CA PRO A 142 -0.33 6.11 7.38
C PRO A 142 -0.21 7.20 6.31
N GLY A 143 -1.12 7.26 5.33
CA GLY A 143 -0.87 8.07 4.15
C GLY A 143 -2.02 8.91 3.58
N VAL A 144 -3.28 8.53 3.77
CA VAL A 144 -4.42 9.20 3.12
C VAL A 144 -5.25 10.03 4.10
N HIS A 145 -5.68 9.44 5.22
CA HIS A 145 -6.60 10.07 6.15
C HIS A 145 -5.88 10.67 7.35
N ILE A 146 -5.99 12.01 7.52
CA ILE A 146 -5.33 12.73 8.62
C ILE A 146 -5.83 12.21 9.97
N CYS A 147 -7.14 12.25 10.20
CA CYS A 147 -7.77 11.78 11.42
C CYS A 147 -9.11 11.11 11.07
N PRO A 148 -9.10 9.82 10.69
CA PRO A 148 -10.30 9.12 10.28
C PRO A 148 -11.28 8.96 11.44
N ASP A 149 -12.55 9.27 11.20
CA ASP A 149 -13.64 8.93 12.12
C ASP A 149 -13.94 7.42 12.12
N LEU A 150 -14.86 6.98 12.97
CA LEU A 150 -15.21 5.56 13.07
C LEU A 150 -15.70 4.97 11.74
N ASN A 151 -16.50 5.71 10.97
CA ASN A 151 -17.02 5.23 9.68
C ASN A 151 -15.89 5.09 8.66
N CYS A 152 -14.99 6.06 8.61
CA CYS A 152 -13.80 5.99 7.77
C CYS A 152 -12.89 4.82 8.17
N LYS A 153 -12.66 4.60 9.49
CA LYS A 153 -11.91 3.45 10.01
C LYS A 153 -12.52 2.10 9.63
N GLN A 154 -13.87 2.00 9.61
CA GLN A 154 -14.54 0.79 9.10
C GLN A 154 -14.20 0.50 7.64
N LYS A 155 -14.25 1.53 6.78
CA LYS A 155 -13.92 1.40 5.36
C LYS A 155 -12.46 1.03 5.13
N ILE A 156 -11.55 1.69 5.85
CA ILE A 156 -10.12 1.38 5.84
C ILE A 156 -9.88 -0.09 6.23
N LEU A 157 -10.51 -0.54 7.30
CA LEU A 157 -10.36 -1.91 7.79
C LEU A 157 -10.95 -2.94 6.82
N THR A 158 -12.09 -2.63 6.21
CA THR A 158 -12.68 -3.47 5.15
C THR A 158 -11.70 -3.66 3.99
N ASN A 159 -11.12 -2.58 3.48
CA ASN A 159 -10.12 -2.66 2.40
C ASN A 159 -8.89 -3.48 2.81
N ALA A 160 -8.35 -3.26 4.01
CA ALA A 160 -7.17 -3.98 4.48
C ALA A 160 -7.43 -5.49 4.63
N ILE A 161 -8.57 -5.87 5.20
CA ILE A 161 -8.95 -7.28 5.33
C ILE A 161 -9.18 -7.93 3.97
N GLN A 162 -9.84 -7.23 3.04
CA GLN A 162 -10.04 -7.74 1.67
C GLN A 162 -8.71 -8.00 0.95
N VAL A 163 -7.75 -7.07 1.06
CA VAL A 163 -6.41 -7.26 0.49
C VAL A 163 -5.71 -8.47 1.14
N LEU A 164 -5.77 -8.61 2.46
CA LEU A 164 -5.14 -9.76 3.11
C LEU A 164 -5.81 -11.09 2.74
N HIS A 165 -7.14 -11.12 2.61
CA HIS A 165 -7.85 -12.30 2.11
C HIS A 165 -7.40 -12.66 0.69
N SER A 166 -7.26 -11.67 -0.20
CA SER A 166 -6.80 -11.89 -1.56
C SER A 166 -5.36 -12.42 -1.62
N LEU A 167 -4.54 -12.08 -0.62
CA LEU A 167 -3.18 -12.61 -0.43
C LEU A 167 -3.15 -13.97 0.32
N GLY A 168 -4.29 -14.62 0.52
CA GLY A 168 -4.39 -15.94 1.15
C GLY A 168 -4.42 -15.95 2.68
N CYS A 169 -4.49 -14.79 3.34
CA CYS A 169 -4.67 -14.72 4.79
C CYS A 169 -6.15 -14.90 5.15
N VAL A 170 -6.57 -16.14 5.42
CA VAL A 170 -7.98 -16.53 5.58
C VAL A 170 -8.66 -15.89 6.80
N ASN A 171 -7.92 -15.62 7.88
CA ASN A 171 -8.46 -15.08 9.13
C ASN A 171 -7.48 -14.06 9.73
N PRO A 172 -7.32 -12.87 9.10
CA PRO A 172 -6.38 -11.88 9.56
C PRO A 172 -6.68 -11.41 10.99
N ARG A 173 -5.64 -11.33 11.78
CA ARG A 173 -5.70 -10.78 13.13
C ARG A 173 -5.43 -9.29 13.08
N VAL A 174 -6.33 -8.49 13.65
CA VAL A 174 -6.29 -7.04 13.62
C VAL A 174 -6.07 -6.48 15.01
N MET A 175 -5.15 -5.54 15.14
CA MET A 175 -5.01 -4.69 16.30
C MET A 175 -5.37 -3.25 15.94
N VAL A 176 -6.34 -2.68 16.63
CA VAL A 176 -6.65 -1.25 16.54
C VAL A 176 -5.82 -0.52 17.59
N LEU A 177 -4.85 0.27 17.13
CA LEU A 177 -3.92 0.96 18.03
C LEU A 177 -4.64 2.05 18.82
N ALA A 178 -4.60 1.92 20.13
CA ALA A 178 -5.14 2.88 21.08
C ALA A 178 -4.35 2.83 22.38
N THR A 179 -4.37 3.93 23.16
CA THR A 179 -3.81 3.95 24.49
C THR A 179 -4.92 3.99 25.54
N ARG A 180 -4.78 3.18 26.59
CA ARG A 180 -5.60 3.31 27.80
C ARG A 180 -4.95 4.31 28.76
N ARG A 181 -5.76 5.17 29.36
CA ARG A 181 -5.27 6.05 30.42
C ARG A 181 -5.17 5.29 31.75
N PHE A 182 -4.22 5.68 32.57
CA PHE A 182 -4.01 5.09 33.90
C PHE A 182 -5.20 5.29 34.86
N ASP A 183 -6.02 6.33 34.64
CA ASP A 183 -7.22 6.62 35.43
C ASP A 183 -8.45 5.79 35.03
N GLY A 184 -8.29 4.82 34.13
CA GLY A 184 -9.38 3.99 33.61
C GLY A 184 -10.28 4.71 32.60
N SER A 185 -10.06 6.00 32.30
CA SER A 185 -10.80 6.70 31.27
C SER A 185 -10.36 6.20 29.89
N SER A 186 -11.32 6.02 28.97
CA SER A 186 -11.05 5.61 27.60
C SER A 186 -10.82 6.83 26.71
N SER A 187 -9.77 6.79 25.88
CA SER A 187 -9.64 7.76 24.80
C SER A 187 -10.69 7.51 23.72
N THR A 188 -10.99 8.52 22.91
CA THR A 188 -11.86 8.36 21.72
C THR A 188 -11.40 7.19 20.86
N PHE A 189 -10.09 6.99 20.71
CA PHE A 189 -9.52 5.88 19.93
C PHE A 189 -9.77 4.51 20.57
N ALA A 190 -9.81 4.41 21.90
CA ALA A 190 -10.16 3.16 22.59
C ALA A 190 -11.65 2.82 22.43
N HIS A 191 -12.53 3.81 22.39
CA HIS A 191 -13.95 3.61 22.07
C HIS A 191 -14.15 3.12 20.63
N ASP A 192 -13.42 3.71 19.67
CA ASP A 192 -13.47 3.26 18.28
C ASP A 192 -12.97 1.81 18.16
N ALA A 193 -11.89 1.46 18.84
CA ALA A 193 -11.34 0.11 18.85
C ALA A 193 -12.36 -0.92 19.36
N GLU A 194 -13.06 -0.62 20.45
CA GLU A 194 -14.08 -1.52 21.00
C GLU A 194 -15.29 -1.65 20.06
N LYS A 195 -15.73 -0.56 19.42
CA LYS A 195 -16.81 -0.59 18.41
C LYS A 195 -16.41 -1.41 17.18
N LEU A 196 -15.20 -1.24 16.67
CA LEU A 196 -14.68 -2.02 15.53
C LEU A 196 -14.58 -3.50 15.88
N ARG A 197 -14.15 -3.83 17.10
CA ARG A 197 -14.13 -5.23 17.59
C ARG A 197 -15.52 -5.86 17.57
N ARG A 198 -16.55 -5.17 18.11
CA ARG A 198 -17.94 -5.67 18.09
C ARG A 198 -18.44 -5.88 16.66
N LEU A 199 -18.20 -4.93 15.76
CA LEU A 199 -18.56 -5.07 14.35
C LEU A 199 -17.83 -6.24 13.68
N GLY A 200 -16.58 -6.53 14.08
CA GLY A 200 -15.86 -7.72 13.65
C GLY A 200 -16.50 -9.01 14.14
N ASP A 201 -16.88 -9.07 15.42
CA ASP A 201 -17.60 -10.22 16.01
C ASP A 201 -18.97 -10.44 15.32
N GLU A 202 -19.62 -9.38 14.84
CA GLU A 202 -20.87 -9.41 14.06
C GLU A 202 -20.64 -9.78 12.58
N GLY A 203 -19.39 -10.00 12.15
CA GLY A 203 -19.03 -10.40 10.79
C GLY A 203 -19.02 -9.26 9.75
N LYS A 204 -19.06 -7.99 10.18
CA LYS A 204 -19.10 -6.81 9.29
C LYS A 204 -17.94 -6.74 8.28
N PHE A 205 -16.77 -7.27 8.66
CA PHE A 205 -15.55 -7.21 7.85
C PHE A 205 -15.21 -8.55 7.17
N GLY A 206 -16.14 -9.52 7.21
CA GLY A 206 -15.85 -10.88 6.82
C GLY A 206 -15.04 -11.63 7.89
N ARG A 207 -14.33 -12.68 7.49
CA ARG A 207 -13.59 -13.54 8.43
C ARG A 207 -12.34 -12.85 8.92
N CYS A 208 -12.32 -12.37 10.16
CA CYS A 208 -11.17 -11.75 10.82
C CYS A 208 -11.30 -11.88 12.34
N LYS A 209 -10.20 -11.61 13.05
CA LYS A 209 -10.22 -11.49 14.50
C LYS A 209 -9.70 -10.11 14.88
N ILE A 210 -10.51 -9.29 15.52
CA ILE A 210 -10.10 -7.99 16.05
C ILE A 210 -9.81 -8.13 17.53
N ASP A 211 -8.57 -7.85 17.92
CA ASP A 211 -8.16 -7.90 19.32
C ASP A 211 -8.82 -6.77 20.13
N PRO A 212 -9.06 -6.98 21.45
CA PRO A 212 -9.47 -5.90 22.33
C PRO A 212 -8.49 -4.72 22.27
N ALA A 213 -8.99 -3.50 22.51
CA ALA A 213 -8.13 -2.33 22.63
C ALA A 213 -7.11 -2.55 23.75
N THR A 214 -5.85 -2.60 23.39
CA THR A 214 -4.76 -2.89 24.31
C THR A 214 -3.49 -2.12 23.91
N ASN A 215 -2.52 -2.06 24.80
CA ASN A 215 -1.23 -1.46 24.49
C ASN A 215 -0.34 -2.44 23.73
N LEU A 216 0.52 -1.93 22.87
CA LEU A 216 1.46 -2.75 22.10
C LEU A 216 2.27 -3.71 22.98
N PHE A 217 2.68 -3.29 24.19
CA PHE A 217 3.48 -4.11 25.09
C PHE A 217 2.71 -5.29 25.71
N GLU A 218 1.39 -5.26 25.74
CA GLU A 218 0.58 -6.40 26.22
C GLU A 218 0.56 -7.55 25.22
N ILE A 219 0.82 -7.25 23.95
CA ILE A 219 0.91 -8.24 22.87
C ILE A 219 2.35 -8.64 22.59
N LEU A 220 3.26 -7.65 22.65
CA LEU A 220 4.68 -7.82 22.39
C LEU A 220 5.42 -7.96 23.73
N ASP A 221 5.53 -9.17 24.25
CA ASP A 221 6.30 -9.44 25.45
C ASP A 221 7.77 -9.02 25.29
N ARG A 222 8.33 -8.35 26.30
CA ARG A 222 9.73 -7.92 26.28
C ARG A 222 10.63 -9.15 26.14
N GLY A 223 11.28 -9.29 24.99
CA GLY A 223 12.32 -10.30 24.75
C GLY A 223 11.92 -11.49 23.86
N SER A 224 10.66 -11.68 23.53
CA SER A 224 10.24 -12.68 22.54
C SER A 224 8.99 -12.22 21.80
N ILE A 225 9.16 -11.70 20.58
CA ILE A 225 8.03 -11.49 19.68
C ILE A 225 7.64 -12.86 19.15
N SER A 226 6.61 -13.48 19.75
CA SER A 226 5.99 -14.65 19.13
C SER A 226 5.31 -14.20 17.85
N VAL A 227 5.76 -14.73 16.71
CA VAL A 227 5.17 -14.48 15.37
C VAL A 227 3.67 -14.75 15.38
N GLU A 228 3.22 -15.72 16.18
CA GLU A 228 1.80 -16.09 16.33
C GLU A 228 0.99 -15.01 17.04
N ARG A 229 1.62 -14.23 17.92
CA ARG A 229 0.98 -13.13 18.64
C ARG A 229 0.99 -11.83 17.88
N LEU A 230 1.90 -11.65 16.91
CA LEU A 230 1.97 -10.45 16.10
C LEU A 230 0.71 -10.32 15.22
N PRO A 231 -0.09 -9.25 15.32
CA PRO A 231 -1.21 -9.00 14.42
C PRO A 231 -0.78 -8.96 12.96
N ASP A 232 -1.71 -9.29 12.06
CA ASP A 232 -1.51 -9.16 10.61
C ASP A 232 -1.76 -7.72 10.16
N ILE A 233 -2.66 -7.00 10.85
CA ILE A 233 -3.01 -5.61 10.57
C ILE A 233 -2.93 -4.77 11.84
N PHE A 234 -2.22 -3.65 11.75
CA PHE A 234 -2.26 -2.57 12.72
C PHE A 234 -3.04 -1.39 12.14
N LEU A 235 -4.23 -1.13 12.65
CA LEU A 235 -5.01 0.06 12.30
C LEU A 235 -4.59 1.21 13.20
N VAL A 236 -4.01 2.27 12.63
CA VAL A 236 -3.53 3.43 13.38
C VAL A 236 -4.65 4.46 13.61
N PRO A 237 -4.59 5.24 14.71
CA PRO A 237 -5.62 6.22 15.03
C PRO A 237 -5.62 7.44 14.10
N ASN A 238 -4.48 7.83 13.56
CA ASN A 238 -4.27 8.98 12.70
C ASN A 238 -3.01 8.83 11.85
N ILE A 239 -2.84 9.73 10.88
CA ILE A 239 -1.73 9.70 9.92
C ILE A 239 -0.35 9.88 10.57
N GLU A 240 -0.24 10.74 11.60
CA GLU A 240 1.02 11.01 12.29
C GLU A 240 1.53 9.75 12.98
N THR A 241 0.66 9.08 13.76
CA THR A 241 0.99 7.82 14.42
C THR A 241 1.44 6.77 13.40
N GLY A 242 0.71 6.64 12.31
CA GLY A 242 1.04 5.69 11.26
C GLY A 242 2.37 5.99 10.58
N ASN A 243 2.58 7.24 10.19
CA ASN A 243 3.80 7.67 9.50
C ASN A 243 5.04 7.56 10.38
N ILE A 244 4.93 7.96 11.66
CA ILE A 244 6.03 7.83 12.63
C ILE A 244 6.35 6.35 12.85
N LEU A 245 5.34 5.51 13.07
CA LEU A 245 5.54 4.07 13.30
C LEU A 245 6.21 3.39 12.10
N CYS A 246 5.72 3.63 10.87
CA CYS A 246 6.33 3.10 9.65
C CYS A 246 7.81 3.50 9.54
N LYS A 247 8.11 4.79 9.70
CA LYS A 247 9.49 5.28 9.60
C LYS A 247 10.39 4.78 10.72
N SER A 248 9.86 4.59 11.93
CA SER A 248 10.61 4.00 13.04
C SER A 248 11.00 2.56 12.73
N ILE A 249 10.10 1.79 12.14
CA ILE A 249 10.39 0.43 11.70
C ILE A 249 11.46 0.44 10.61
N ASP A 250 11.33 1.29 9.59
CA ASP A 250 12.27 1.37 8.47
C ASP A 250 13.68 1.76 8.95
N HIS A 251 13.78 2.86 9.69
CA HIS A 251 15.08 3.50 9.97
C HIS A 251 15.72 3.08 11.29
N ILE A 252 14.94 2.61 12.28
CA ILE A 252 15.47 2.18 13.58
C ILE A 252 15.62 0.67 13.63
N LEU A 253 14.65 -0.07 13.10
CA LEU A 253 14.64 -1.54 13.14
C LEU A 253 15.19 -2.18 11.87
N GLY A 254 15.59 -1.39 10.86
CA GLY A 254 16.08 -1.91 9.58
C GLY A 254 15.03 -2.68 8.79
N GLY A 255 13.75 -2.36 8.99
CA GLY A 255 12.66 -3.00 8.28
C GLY A 255 12.60 -2.61 6.80
N ILE A 256 12.10 -3.52 5.98
CA ILE A 256 11.75 -3.26 4.58
C ILE A 256 10.27 -2.97 4.52
N ARG A 257 9.89 -1.93 3.74
CA ARG A 257 8.51 -1.54 3.57
C ARG A 257 8.10 -1.50 2.10
N GLN A 258 6.94 -2.07 1.81
CA GLN A 258 6.27 -1.95 0.52
C GLN A 258 4.87 -1.39 0.73
N CYS A 259 4.45 -0.42 -0.09
CA CYS A 259 3.17 0.27 0.11
C CYS A 259 2.26 0.16 -1.09
N VAL A 260 1.00 -0.17 -0.83
CA VAL A 260 -0.08 -0.10 -1.81
C VAL A 260 -1.22 0.75 -1.25
N THR A 261 -1.77 1.64 -2.07
CA THR A 261 -3.00 2.37 -1.72
C THR A 261 -4.13 1.76 -2.53
N VAL A 262 -5.18 1.33 -1.84
CA VAL A 262 -6.33 0.64 -2.42
C VAL A 262 -7.63 1.34 -2.03
N GLY A 263 -8.66 1.20 -2.84
CA GLY A 263 -10.03 1.67 -2.57
C GLY A 263 -10.84 1.76 -3.86
N ALA A 264 -12.10 1.34 -3.80
CA ALA A 264 -13.01 1.33 -4.96
C ALA A 264 -12.46 0.56 -6.19
N GLY A 265 -11.68 -0.50 -5.98
CA GLY A 265 -11.04 -1.27 -7.06
C GLY A 265 -9.81 -0.58 -7.69
N LEU A 266 -9.46 0.62 -7.23
CA LEU A 266 -8.26 1.32 -7.68
C LEU A 266 -7.06 0.91 -6.85
N ILE A 267 -5.92 0.76 -7.52
CA ILE A 267 -4.65 0.36 -6.91
C ILE A 267 -3.57 1.34 -7.33
N THR A 268 -2.86 1.89 -6.35
CA THR A 268 -1.70 2.74 -6.60
C THR A 268 -0.54 2.33 -5.71
N LEU A 269 0.65 2.29 -6.28
CA LEU A 269 1.89 2.05 -5.55
C LEU A 269 2.54 3.39 -5.23
N THR A 270 2.82 3.62 -3.95
CA THR A 270 3.31 4.90 -3.47
C THR A 270 4.67 4.76 -2.76
N PRO A 271 5.72 4.30 -3.47
CA PRO A 271 7.05 4.25 -2.88
C PRO A 271 7.49 5.65 -2.43
N SER A 272 8.30 5.71 -1.37
CA SER A 272 8.90 6.96 -0.89
C SER A 272 9.92 7.48 -1.93
N ARG A 273 10.20 8.78 -1.92
CA ARG A 273 11.29 9.35 -2.73
C ARG A 273 12.65 8.80 -2.34
N SER A 274 12.83 8.47 -1.06
CA SER A 274 14.05 7.88 -0.52
C SER A 274 14.22 6.39 -0.82
N ASP A 275 13.18 5.72 -1.36
CA ASP A 275 13.24 4.30 -1.62
C ASP A 275 14.17 4.00 -2.80
N GLY A 276 15.12 3.12 -2.55
CA GLY A 276 16.04 2.62 -3.57
C GLY A 276 15.37 1.65 -4.55
N TYR A 277 16.18 1.18 -5.47
CA TYR A 277 15.78 0.27 -6.54
C TYR A 277 15.07 -1.00 -6.02
N GLU A 278 15.64 -1.69 -5.01
CA GLU A 278 15.11 -2.97 -4.50
C GLU A 278 13.71 -2.83 -3.91
N VAL A 279 13.48 -1.77 -3.12
CA VAL A 279 12.15 -1.49 -2.55
C VAL A 279 11.14 -1.19 -3.65
N ARG A 280 11.54 -0.48 -4.70
CA ARG A 280 10.66 -0.19 -5.84
C ARG A 280 10.31 -1.46 -6.63
N MET A 281 11.26 -2.37 -6.82
CA MET A 281 11.03 -3.68 -7.43
C MET A 281 10.03 -4.51 -6.60
N GLY A 282 10.24 -4.58 -5.29
CA GLY A 282 9.31 -5.25 -4.39
C GLY A 282 7.90 -4.64 -4.41
N ASN A 283 7.78 -3.30 -4.51
CA ASN A 283 6.48 -2.66 -4.69
C ASN A 283 5.80 -3.08 -6.00
N LEU A 284 6.53 -3.24 -7.11
CA LEU A 284 5.95 -3.73 -8.38
C LEU A 284 5.41 -5.15 -8.22
N ALA A 285 6.16 -6.04 -7.58
CA ALA A 285 5.73 -7.40 -7.29
C ALA A 285 4.46 -7.42 -6.42
N LEU A 286 4.44 -6.66 -5.32
CA LEU A 286 3.26 -6.54 -4.46
C LEU A 286 2.05 -5.99 -5.22
N GLY A 287 2.23 -4.94 -6.01
CA GLY A 287 1.17 -4.34 -6.82
C GLY A 287 0.56 -5.31 -7.81
N LEU A 288 1.40 -6.10 -8.49
CA LEU A 288 0.98 -7.15 -9.41
C LEU A 288 0.14 -8.21 -8.69
N VAL A 289 0.62 -8.73 -7.54
CA VAL A 289 -0.10 -9.77 -6.78
C VAL A 289 -1.43 -9.24 -6.25
N VAL A 290 -1.46 -8.03 -5.68
CA VAL A 290 -2.71 -7.40 -5.18
C VAL A 290 -3.68 -7.14 -6.34
N ALA A 291 -3.20 -6.63 -7.49
CA ALA A 291 -4.05 -6.35 -8.64
C ALA A 291 -4.69 -7.62 -9.22
N SER A 292 -3.91 -8.69 -9.37
CA SER A 292 -4.41 -9.98 -9.85
C SER A 292 -5.43 -10.57 -8.88
N SER A 293 -5.13 -10.56 -7.59
CA SER A 293 -5.98 -11.18 -6.57
C SER A 293 -7.31 -10.45 -6.37
N LEU A 294 -7.33 -9.10 -6.43
CA LEU A 294 -8.57 -8.32 -6.27
C LEU A 294 -9.48 -8.34 -7.50
N ARG A 295 -8.93 -8.62 -8.68
CA ARG A 295 -9.71 -8.71 -9.94
C ARG A 295 -10.14 -10.13 -10.29
N GLY A 296 -9.62 -11.14 -9.58
CA GLY A 296 -9.94 -12.56 -9.79
C GLY A 296 -9.31 -13.15 -11.06
N ASP A 297 -8.15 -12.59 -11.47
CA ASP A 297 -7.37 -13.05 -12.63
C ASP A 297 -6.35 -14.13 -12.23
#